data_af2b85874b8b6f131feaa59cef1342be
#
_entry.id   af2b85874b8b6f131feaa59cef1342be
#
_cell.length_a   1.000
_cell.length_b   1.000
_cell.length_c   1.000
_cell.angle_alpha   90.00
_cell.angle_beta   90.00
_cell.angle_gamma   90.00
#
_symmetry.space_group_name_H-M   'P 1'
#
loop_
_entity.id
_entity.type
_entity.pdbx_description
1 polymer ?
#
loop_
_entity_poly.entity_id
_entity_poly.type
_entity_poly.pdbx_seq_one_letter_code
_entity_poly.pdbx_strand_id
1 'polypeptide(L)'
;MQAARSGAAPRGPSVGLLDELEQQAQQRKASADDAEKRKSQREEVFRTQLEPGMHALHEFLGKLVANLKLLQPKKQLRFALVGYGEIVGYIEHEYDLKSNQQPGSREIVLSFPCLVASEECPTVEVVGASKVRTVAGAFQRYHLGGLLEPKKDGNGEVVSAKFNAKGRIPLTATFSADADSAAVRMNFVNFDSLGTATKNVPAAQLNDATFDAIGRYLMREESNLFQEALSDSFRAQLRTKVQQDQIKRRWESKIGAQQKAELEQLKREQSLTGRFAKPTVKAEAKPAAGASWLDRIKGLVKK
;
A
#
# COMPACT_ATOMS: atom_id res chain seq x y z
N MET A 1 64.58 45.91 -12.25
CA MET A 1 64.54 44.93 -13.29
C MET A 1 64.55 43.55 -12.67
N GLN A 2 63.40 42.93 -12.49
CA GLN A 2 63.25 41.54 -12.03
C GLN A 2 62.33 40.83 -12.93
N ALA A 3 62.84 39.82 -13.63
CA ALA A 3 62.15 39.02 -14.59
C ALA A 3 61.27 37.97 -13.89
N ALA A 4 59.95 37.95 -14.18
CA ALA A 4 59.01 36.96 -13.76
C ALA A 4 59.29 35.63 -14.49
N ARG A 5 59.64 34.58 -13.73
CA ARG A 5 59.69 33.19 -14.24
C ARG A 5 58.28 32.62 -14.22
N SER A 6 57.72 32.45 -15.41
CA SER A 6 56.52 31.68 -15.68
C SER A 6 56.80 30.19 -15.40
N GLY A 7 56.21 29.66 -14.32
CA GLY A 7 56.22 28.23 -14.03
C GLY A 7 55.16 27.52 -14.88
N ALA A 8 55.60 26.79 -15.88
CA ALA A 8 54.78 25.87 -16.62
C ALA A 8 54.39 24.67 -15.71
N ALA A 9 53.09 24.48 -15.46
CA ALA A 9 52.57 23.28 -14.77
C ALA A 9 52.93 22.00 -15.57
N PRO A 10 53.33 20.91 -14.90
CA PRO A 10 53.63 19.67 -15.57
C PRO A 10 52.35 19.10 -16.23
N ARG A 11 52.37 18.99 -17.54
CA ARG A 11 51.33 18.24 -18.28
C ARG A 11 51.46 16.77 -17.87
N GLY A 12 50.46 16.24 -17.17
CA GLY A 12 50.33 14.80 -16.91
C GLY A 12 50.44 13.98 -18.22
N PRO A 13 50.86 12.71 -18.15
CA PRO A 13 51.04 11.88 -19.32
C PRO A 13 49.73 11.86 -20.09
N SER A 14 49.75 12.31 -21.34
CA SER A 14 48.62 12.17 -22.25
C SER A 14 48.46 10.68 -22.53
N VAL A 15 47.48 10.06 -21.95
CA VAL A 15 47.05 8.67 -22.29
C VAL A 15 46.73 8.67 -23.78
N GLY A 16 47.42 7.82 -24.56
CA GLY A 16 47.19 7.76 -25.99
C GLY A 16 45.82 7.21 -26.32
N LEU A 17 45.24 7.63 -27.44
CA LEU A 17 43.93 7.13 -27.90
C LEU A 17 43.86 5.59 -27.92
N LEU A 18 44.97 4.93 -28.27
CA LEU A 18 45.07 3.46 -28.26
C LEU A 18 44.97 2.88 -26.85
N ASP A 19 45.61 3.49 -25.85
CA ASP A 19 45.54 3.05 -24.46
C ASP A 19 44.12 3.22 -23.90
N GLU A 20 43.42 4.30 -24.26
CA GLU A 20 42.01 4.51 -23.89
C GLU A 20 41.10 3.46 -24.54
N LEU A 21 41.29 3.15 -25.80
CA LEU A 21 40.52 2.12 -26.49
C LEU A 21 40.80 0.71 -25.95
N GLU A 22 42.04 0.40 -25.60
CA GLU A 22 42.40 -0.87 -24.98
C GLU A 22 41.77 -0.99 -23.57
N GLN A 23 41.79 0.06 -22.75
CA GLN A 23 41.10 0.10 -21.46
C GLN A 23 39.61 -0.11 -21.62
N GLN A 24 38.97 0.58 -22.56
CA GLN A 24 37.55 0.40 -22.82
C GLN A 24 37.23 -1.03 -23.31
N ALA A 25 38.06 -1.61 -24.18
CA ALA A 25 37.89 -2.98 -24.64
C ALA A 25 38.05 -3.99 -23.50
N GLN A 26 39.01 -3.79 -22.59
CA GLN A 26 39.21 -4.65 -21.42
C GLN A 26 38.04 -4.49 -20.41
N GLN A 27 37.58 -3.28 -20.17
CA GLN A 27 36.38 -3.05 -19.32
C GLN A 27 35.12 -3.71 -19.89
N ARG A 28 34.89 -3.63 -21.20
CA ARG A 28 33.78 -4.32 -21.86
C ARG A 28 33.90 -5.84 -21.77
N LYS A 29 35.08 -6.40 -21.95
CA LYS A 29 35.30 -7.84 -21.78
C LYS A 29 35.06 -8.28 -20.33
N ALA A 30 35.62 -7.57 -19.35
CA ALA A 30 35.42 -7.87 -17.96
C ALA A 30 33.91 -7.77 -17.55
N SER A 31 33.21 -6.73 -18.01
CA SER A 31 31.78 -6.62 -17.78
C SER A 31 30.93 -7.69 -18.44
N ALA A 32 31.33 -8.17 -19.63
CA ALA A 32 30.68 -9.28 -20.31
C ALA A 32 30.91 -10.60 -19.57
N ASP A 33 32.16 -10.89 -19.18
CA ASP A 33 32.50 -12.08 -18.39
C ASP A 33 31.79 -12.11 -17.03
N ASP A 34 31.67 -10.96 -16.36
CA ASP A 34 30.93 -10.86 -15.11
C ASP A 34 29.41 -11.03 -15.31
N ALA A 35 28.86 -10.52 -16.41
CA ALA A 35 27.46 -10.72 -16.75
C ALA A 35 27.16 -12.22 -17.05
N GLU A 36 28.05 -12.89 -17.75
CA GLU A 36 27.92 -14.32 -18.03
C GLU A 36 28.04 -15.19 -16.79
N LYS A 37 28.99 -14.88 -15.90
CA LYS A 37 29.10 -15.54 -14.59
C LYS A 37 27.84 -15.35 -13.73
N ARG A 38 27.31 -14.14 -13.66
CA ARG A 38 26.06 -13.87 -12.95
C ARG A 38 24.88 -14.64 -13.55
N LYS A 39 24.82 -14.72 -14.88
CA LYS A 39 23.77 -15.47 -15.57
C LYS A 39 23.86 -16.96 -15.24
N SER A 40 25.04 -17.57 -15.32
CA SER A 40 25.23 -18.97 -14.99
C SER A 40 24.94 -19.28 -13.51
N GLN A 41 25.32 -18.39 -12.59
CA GLN A 41 24.98 -18.52 -11.17
C GLN A 41 23.47 -18.46 -10.93
N ARG A 42 22.75 -17.54 -11.59
CA ARG A 42 21.29 -17.47 -11.51
C ARG A 42 20.62 -18.72 -12.04
N GLU A 43 21.09 -19.24 -13.18
CA GLU A 43 20.55 -20.48 -13.75
C GLU A 43 20.80 -21.69 -12.83
N GLU A 44 21.94 -21.74 -12.17
CA GLU A 44 22.24 -22.79 -11.19
C GLU A 44 21.36 -22.69 -9.95
N VAL A 45 21.21 -21.51 -9.35
CA VAL A 45 20.30 -21.25 -8.21
C VAL A 45 18.86 -21.60 -8.60
N PHE A 46 18.43 -21.18 -9.77
CA PHE A 46 17.09 -21.49 -10.26
C PHE A 46 16.91 -23.02 -10.34
N ARG A 47 17.78 -23.73 -11.04
CA ARG A 47 17.67 -25.16 -11.28
C ARG A 47 17.75 -25.99 -10.01
N THR A 48 18.62 -25.61 -9.05
CA THR A 48 18.87 -26.41 -7.85
C THR A 48 17.92 -26.11 -6.71
N GLN A 49 17.48 -24.86 -6.57
CA GLN A 49 16.73 -24.40 -5.40
C GLN A 49 15.27 -24.04 -5.72
N LEU A 50 15.01 -23.37 -6.84
CA LEU A 50 13.68 -22.82 -7.13
C LEU A 50 12.82 -23.74 -7.99
N GLU A 51 13.41 -24.37 -9.01
CA GLU A 51 12.64 -25.17 -9.98
C GLU A 51 11.88 -26.33 -9.34
N PRO A 52 12.47 -27.13 -8.40
CA PRO A 52 11.72 -28.20 -7.73
C PRO A 52 10.52 -27.68 -6.95
N GLY A 53 10.71 -26.59 -6.17
CA GLY A 53 9.65 -25.95 -5.40
C GLY A 53 8.55 -25.36 -6.26
N MET A 54 8.92 -24.70 -7.37
CA MET A 54 7.96 -24.15 -8.34
C MET A 54 7.18 -25.25 -9.07
N HIS A 55 7.83 -26.38 -9.34
CA HIS A 55 7.16 -27.55 -9.93
C HIS A 55 6.12 -28.12 -8.97
N ALA A 56 6.50 -28.36 -7.73
CA ALA A 56 5.60 -28.85 -6.70
C ALA A 56 4.42 -27.87 -6.43
N LEU A 57 4.69 -26.56 -6.40
CA LEU A 57 3.66 -25.54 -6.29
C LEU A 57 2.67 -25.59 -7.47
N HIS A 58 3.16 -25.74 -8.70
CA HIS A 58 2.29 -25.84 -9.87
C HIS A 58 1.39 -27.08 -9.81
N GLU A 59 1.94 -28.24 -9.41
CA GLU A 59 1.15 -29.47 -9.24
C GLU A 59 0.09 -29.30 -8.14
N PHE A 60 0.47 -28.70 -7.01
CA PHE A 60 -0.46 -28.40 -5.92
C PHE A 60 -1.61 -27.50 -6.39
N LEU A 61 -1.29 -26.39 -7.06
CA LEU A 61 -2.30 -25.47 -7.60
C LEU A 61 -3.19 -26.15 -8.65
N GLY A 62 -2.64 -27.03 -9.48
CA GLY A 62 -3.41 -27.84 -10.43
C GLY A 62 -4.45 -28.75 -9.76
N LYS A 63 -4.04 -29.46 -8.70
CA LYS A 63 -4.92 -30.30 -7.88
C LYS A 63 -5.97 -29.44 -7.15
N LEU A 64 -5.57 -28.31 -6.59
CA LEU A 64 -6.47 -27.37 -5.92
C LEU A 64 -7.55 -26.88 -6.89
N VAL A 65 -7.16 -26.40 -8.06
CA VAL A 65 -8.09 -25.90 -9.09
C VAL A 65 -9.05 -27.00 -9.56
N ALA A 66 -8.58 -28.22 -9.76
CA ALA A 66 -9.43 -29.35 -10.14
C ALA A 66 -10.51 -29.64 -9.09
N ASN A 67 -10.11 -29.67 -7.81
CA ASN A 67 -11.04 -29.86 -6.70
C ASN A 67 -12.04 -28.69 -6.56
N LEU A 68 -11.58 -27.45 -6.73
CA LEU A 68 -12.45 -26.27 -6.65
C LEU A 68 -13.49 -26.23 -7.78
N LYS A 69 -13.11 -26.64 -9.00
CA LYS A 69 -14.05 -26.78 -10.11
C LYS A 69 -15.12 -27.86 -9.87
N LEU A 70 -14.76 -28.91 -9.12
CA LEU A 70 -15.69 -29.98 -8.76
C LEU A 70 -16.61 -29.58 -7.61
N LEU A 71 -16.05 -29.02 -6.53
CA LEU A 71 -16.78 -28.71 -5.30
C LEU A 71 -17.60 -27.43 -5.37
N GLN A 72 -17.19 -26.49 -6.20
CA GLN A 72 -17.82 -25.18 -6.42
C GLN A 72 -18.24 -24.47 -5.12
N PRO A 73 -17.34 -24.25 -4.16
CA PRO A 73 -17.69 -23.69 -2.88
C PRO A 73 -18.15 -22.23 -3.03
N LYS A 74 -19.33 -21.90 -2.51
CA LYS A 74 -19.82 -20.52 -2.50
C LYS A 74 -19.02 -19.71 -1.46
N LYS A 75 -18.06 -18.93 -1.90
CA LYS A 75 -17.25 -18.04 -1.05
C LYS A 75 -17.61 -16.59 -1.32
N GLN A 76 -18.07 -15.88 -0.28
CA GLN A 76 -18.35 -14.46 -0.31
C GLN A 76 -17.06 -13.68 -0.04
N LEU A 77 -16.82 -12.65 -0.84
CA LEU A 77 -15.75 -11.66 -0.66
C LEU A 77 -16.35 -10.29 -0.39
N ARG A 78 -15.66 -9.51 0.44
CA ARG A 78 -16.05 -8.15 0.77
C ARG A 78 -14.87 -7.22 0.56
N PHE A 79 -15.07 -6.15 -0.18
CA PHE A 79 -14.05 -5.16 -0.49
C PHE A 79 -14.54 -3.79 -0.08
N ALA A 80 -13.72 -3.07 0.70
CA ALA A 80 -13.99 -1.67 1.02
C ALA A 80 -13.48 -0.76 -0.10
N LEU A 81 -14.35 0.08 -0.65
CA LEU A 81 -14.00 1.09 -1.63
C LEU A 81 -14.23 2.48 -1.05
N VAL A 82 -13.15 3.28 -0.99
CA VAL A 82 -13.19 4.63 -0.42
C VAL A 82 -14.16 5.52 -1.22
N GLY A 83 -15.09 6.15 -0.51
CA GLY A 83 -16.10 7.04 -1.09
C GLY A 83 -17.36 6.32 -1.62
N TYR A 84 -17.37 4.99 -1.64
CA TYR A 84 -18.53 4.20 -2.02
C TYR A 84 -19.05 3.32 -0.87
N GLY A 85 -18.19 2.57 -0.20
CA GLY A 85 -18.56 1.65 0.86
C GLY A 85 -18.09 0.22 0.60
N GLU A 86 -18.86 -0.77 1.04
CA GLU A 86 -18.53 -2.18 0.92
C GLU A 86 -19.10 -2.75 -0.37
N ILE A 87 -18.27 -3.49 -1.11
CA ILE A 87 -18.63 -4.27 -2.29
C ILE A 87 -18.67 -5.73 -1.89
N VAL A 88 -19.77 -6.37 -2.13
CA VAL A 88 -19.99 -7.79 -1.86
C VAL A 88 -19.97 -8.55 -3.18
N GLY A 89 -19.25 -9.66 -3.22
CA GLY A 89 -19.20 -10.51 -4.41
C GLY A 89 -18.95 -11.97 -4.05
N TYR A 90 -19.10 -12.85 -5.03
CA TYR A 90 -18.93 -14.29 -4.91
C TYR A 90 -17.90 -14.78 -5.92
N ILE A 91 -17.03 -15.71 -5.50
CA ILE A 91 -16.05 -16.33 -6.37
C ILE A 91 -16.78 -17.13 -7.46
N GLU A 92 -16.48 -16.85 -8.71
CA GLU A 92 -16.89 -17.71 -9.84
C GLU A 92 -15.86 -18.82 -10.04
N HIS A 93 -16.32 -19.99 -10.49
CA HIS A 93 -15.47 -21.19 -10.62
C HIS A 93 -14.75 -21.28 -11.97
N GLU A 94 -14.53 -20.15 -12.61
CA GLU A 94 -13.77 -20.00 -13.86
C GLU A 94 -12.27 -19.82 -13.57
N TYR A 95 -11.65 -20.85 -12.96
CA TYR A 95 -10.23 -20.83 -12.64
C TYR A 95 -9.39 -21.04 -13.89
N ASP A 96 -8.44 -20.14 -14.12
CA ASP A 96 -7.42 -20.19 -15.19
C ASP A 96 -6.03 -20.28 -14.56
N LEU A 97 -5.36 -21.42 -14.75
CA LEU A 97 -4.01 -21.67 -14.27
C LEU A 97 -3.06 -21.76 -15.46
N LYS A 98 -2.13 -20.81 -15.53
CA LYS A 98 -1.10 -20.74 -16.57
C LYS A 98 0.28 -20.87 -15.93
N SER A 99 1.18 -21.55 -16.64
CA SER A 99 2.58 -21.59 -16.27
C SER A 99 3.43 -21.24 -17.49
N ASN A 100 4.29 -20.23 -17.33
CA ASN A 100 5.29 -19.85 -18.30
C ASN A 100 6.66 -20.27 -17.76
N GLN A 101 7.38 -21.07 -18.53
CA GLN A 101 8.74 -21.52 -18.18
C GLN A 101 9.71 -21.01 -19.23
N GLN A 102 10.70 -20.27 -18.78
CA GLN A 102 11.82 -19.80 -19.57
C GLN A 102 13.13 -20.29 -18.95
N PRO A 103 14.24 -20.36 -19.69
CA PRO A 103 15.55 -20.69 -19.11
C PRO A 103 15.88 -19.79 -17.93
N GLY A 104 16.09 -20.39 -16.75
CA GLY A 104 16.39 -19.65 -15.52
C GLY A 104 15.24 -18.87 -14.87
N SER A 105 14.00 -19.05 -15.34
CA SER A 105 12.82 -18.38 -14.79
C SER A 105 11.56 -19.22 -14.98
N ARG A 106 10.66 -19.14 -14.00
CA ARG A 106 9.32 -19.74 -14.09
C ARG A 106 8.30 -18.81 -13.44
N GLU A 107 7.19 -18.64 -14.11
CA GLU A 107 6.06 -17.90 -13.60
C GLU A 107 4.79 -18.76 -13.65
N ILE A 108 4.02 -18.74 -12.57
CA ILE A 108 2.72 -19.42 -12.47
C ILE A 108 1.70 -18.34 -12.16
N VAL A 109 0.63 -18.29 -12.95
CA VAL A 109 -0.46 -17.33 -12.78
C VAL A 109 -1.76 -18.11 -12.60
N LEU A 110 -2.41 -17.89 -11.46
CA LEU A 110 -3.76 -18.36 -11.19
C LEU A 110 -4.70 -17.16 -11.19
N SER A 111 -5.71 -17.17 -12.04
CA SER A 111 -6.73 -16.13 -12.10
C SER A 111 -8.12 -16.69 -12.06
N PHE A 112 -9.03 -15.96 -11.42
CA PHE A 112 -10.45 -16.26 -11.38
C PHE A 112 -11.24 -15.01 -11.04
N PRO A 113 -12.50 -14.86 -11.53
CA PRO A 113 -13.30 -13.69 -11.28
C PRO A 113 -14.10 -13.81 -9.97
N CYS A 114 -14.39 -12.64 -9.39
CA CYS A 114 -15.38 -12.47 -8.34
C CYS A 114 -16.57 -11.71 -8.92
N LEU A 115 -17.73 -12.33 -9.00
CA LEU A 115 -18.97 -11.70 -9.46
C LEU A 115 -19.54 -10.83 -8.36
N VAL A 116 -19.74 -9.55 -8.65
CA VAL A 116 -20.32 -8.59 -7.70
C VAL A 116 -21.82 -8.81 -7.58
N ALA A 117 -22.30 -9.03 -6.36
CA ALA A 117 -23.71 -9.14 -6.03
C ALA A 117 -24.33 -7.75 -5.88
N SER A 118 -24.78 -7.18 -6.99
CA SER A 118 -25.29 -5.79 -7.02
C SER A 118 -26.45 -5.55 -6.06
N GLU A 119 -27.24 -6.57 -5.77
CA GLU A 119 -28.38 -6.51 -4.84
C GLU A 119 -27.94 -6.41 -3.38
N GLU A 120 -26.75 -6.95 -3.06
CA GLU A 120 -26.14 -6.88 -1.73
C GLU A 120 -25.23 -5.65 -1.57
N CYS A 121 -24.98 -4.92 -2.66
CA CYS A 121 -24.14 -3.72 -2.64
C CYS A 121 -24.99 -2.46 -2.40
N PRO A 122 -24.50 -1.49 -1.63
CA PRO A 122 -25.24 -0.25 -1.40
C PRO A 122 -25.39 0.57 -2.69
N THR A 123 -26.52 1.25 -2.84
CA THR A 123 -26.66 2.32 -3.83
C THR A 123 -26.29 3.64 -3.15
N VAL A 124 -25.21 4.27 -3.57
CA VAL A 124 -24.65 5.46 -2.93
C VAL A 124 -24.76 6.67 -3.85
N GLU A 125 -25.38 7.75 -3.38
CA GLU A 125 -25.35 9.03 -4.07
C GLU A 125 -24.10 9.82 -3.65
N VAL A 126 -23.28 10.15 -4.64
CA VAL A 126 -22.05 10.93 -4.45
C VAL A 126 -22.27 12.32 -5.02
N VAL A 127 -22.09 13.35 -4.17
CA VAL A 127 -22.25 14.77 -4.55
C VAL A 127 -20.89 15.45 -4.50
N GLY A 128 -20.62 16.24 -5.54
CA GLY A 128 -19.38 16.98 -5.76
C GLY A 128 -18.53 16.37 -6.87
N ALA A 129 -18.19 17.18 -7.87
CA ALA A 129 -17.50 16.75 -9.11
C ALA A 129 -16.20 15.97 -8.82
N SER A 130 -15.37 16.46 -7.89
CA SER A 130 -14.13 15.76 -7.49
C SER A 130 -14.39 14.37 -6.87
N LYS A 131 -15.38 14.24 -6.00
CA LYS A 131 -15.74 12.97 -5.37
C LYS A 131 -16.31 11.99 -6.39
N VAL A 132 -17.19 12.46 -7.27
CA VAL A 132 -17.76 11.65 -8.35
C VAL A 132 -16.65 11.13 -9.27
N ARG A 133 -15.70 11.98 -9.65
CA ARG A 133 -14.55 11.59 -10.48
C ARG A 133 -13.67 10.55 -9.78
N THR A 134 -13.43 10.70 -8.47
CA THR A 134 -12.64 9.74 -7.68
C THR A 134 -13.31 8.36 -7.63
N VAL A 135 -14.61 8.32 -7.32
CA VAL A 135 -15.36 7.05 -7.25
C VAL A 135 -15.49 6.42 -8.63
N ALA A 136 -15.81 7.19 -9.68
CA ALA A 136 -15.90 6.70 -11.04
C ALA A 136 -14.54 6.14 -11.53
N GLY A 137 -13.43 6.80 -11.23
CA GLY A 137 -12.09 6.32 -11.54
C GLY A 137 -11.74 5.02 -10.81
N ALA A 138 -12.17 4.86 -9.56
CA ALA A 138 -12.02 3.61 -8.83
C ALA A 138 -12.87 2.49 -9.44
N PHE A 139 -14.12 2.77 -9.80
CA PHE A 139 -14.99 1.81 -10.49
C PHE A 139 -14.35 1.34 -11.80
N GLN A 140 -13.85 2.26 -12.62
CA GLN A 140 -13.17 1.91 -13.87
C GLN A 140 -11.92 1.05 -13.62
N ARG A 141 -11.09 1.40 -12.63
CA ARG A 141 -9.86 0.68 -12.29
C ARG A 141 -10.13 -0.78 -11.91
N TYR A 142 -11.21 -1.05 -11.23
CA TYR A 142 -11.55 -2.40 -10.74
C TYR A 142 -12.60 -3.12 -11.61
N HIS A 143 -12.82 -2.63 -12.84
CA HIS A 143 -13.76 -3.20 -13.80
C HIS A 143 -15.21 -3.25 -13.29
N LEU A 144 -15.57 -2.27 -12.45
CA LEU A 144 -16.92 -2.13 -11.93
C LEU A 144 -17.75 -1.23 -12.84
N GLY A 145 -18.96 -1.64 -13.10
CA GLY A 145 -20.01 -0.81 -13.69
C GLY A 145 -20.95 -0.28 -12.62
N GLY A 146 -22.02 0.41 -13.05
CA GLY A 146 -23.09 0.82 -12.15
C GLY A 146 -23.09 2.30 -11.79
N LEU A 147 -22.54 3.16 -12.65
CA LEU A 147 -22.81 4.60 -12.64
C LEU A 147 -24.25 4.81 -13.11
N LEU A 148 -25.08 5.41 -12.26
CA LEU A 148 -26.50 5.67 -12.48
C LEU A 148 -26.78 7.17 -12.35
N GLU A 149 -27.75 7.69 -13.10
CA GLU A 149 -28.32 9.04 -12.98
C GLU A 149 -27.26 10.16 -12.84
N PRO A 150 -26.29 10.29 -13.78
CA PRO A 150 -25.31 11.37 -13.70
C PRO A 150 -25.98 12.73 -13.93
N LYS A 151 -25.85 13.63 -12.97
CA LYS A 151 -26.31 15.04 -13.10
C LYS A 151 -25.10 15.89 -13.47
N LYS A 152 -25.23 16.62 -14.59
CA LYS A 152 -24.19 17.54 -15.10
C LYS A 152 -24.51 18.98 -14.72
N ASP A 153 -23.48 19.77 -14.52
CA ASP A 153 -23.58 21.23 -14.39
C ASP A 153 -23.66 21.91 -15.77
N GLY A 154 -23.75 23.25 -15.76
CA GLY A 154 -23.80 24.06 -17.00
C GLY A 154 -22.54 23.93 -17.85
N ASN A 155 -21.43 23.42 -17.32
CA ASN A 155 -20.17 23.21 -18.04
C ASN A 155 -20.04 21.76 -18.55
N GLY A 156 -21.05 20.90 -18.32
CA GLY A 156 -21.05 19.50 -18.74
C GLY A 156 -20.31 18.55 -17.79
N GLU A 157 -19.78 19.04 -16.65
CA GLU A 157 -19.12 18.23 -15.65
C GLU A 157 -20.15 17.52 -14.77
N VAL A 158 -19.91 16.23 -14.44
CA VAL A 158 -20.80 15.45 -13.57
C VAL A 158 -20.59 15.88 -12.12
N VAL A 159 -21.58 16.56 -11.55
CA VAL A 159 -21.54 17.09 -10.16
C VAL A 159 -22.21 16.17 -9.15
N SER A 160 -23.08 15.27 -9.58
CA SER A 160 -23.68 14.24 -8.73
C SER A 160 -23.99 12.99 -9.54
N ALA A 161 -23.83 11.83 -8.93
CA ALA A 161 -24.21 10.55 -9.55
C ALA A 161 -24.54 9.51 -8.47
N LYS A 162 -25.39 8.56 -8.80
CA LYS A 162 -25.61 7.36 -8.01
C LYS A 162 -24.70 6.24 -8.50
N PHE A 163 -24.16 5.48 -7.58
CA PHE A 163 -23.32 4.33 -7.86
C PHE A 163 -23.92 3.08 -7.21
N ASN A 164 -24.04 2.00 -7.97
CA ASN A 164 -24.34 0.67 -7.46
C ASN A 164 -23.37 -0.31 -8.12
N ALA A 165 -22.48 -0.91 -7.34
CA ALA A 165 -21.42 -1.75 -7.88
C ALA A 165 -21.99 -2.97 -8.58
N LYS A 166 -21.51 -3.23 -9.81
CA LYS A 166 -21.81 -4.43 -10.60
C LYS A 166 -20.63 -4.79 -11.49
N GLY A 167 -20.53 -6.04 -11.87
CA GLY A 167 -19.45 -6.50 -12.75
C GLY A 167 -18.66 -7.65 -12.15
N ARG A 168 -17.44 -7.84 -12.65
CA ARG A 168 -16.54 -8.92 -12.24
C ARG A 168 -15.19 -8.33 -11.84
N ILE A 169 -14.78 -8.58 -10.60
CA ILE A 169 -13.48 -8.18 -10.09
C ILE A 169 -12.50 -9.33 -10.35
N PRO A 170 -11.43 -9.13 -11.16
CA PRO A 170 -10.44 -10.17 -11.38
C PRO A 170 -9.57 -10.35 -10.13
N LEU A 171 -9.46 -11.58 -9.64
CA LEU A 171 -8.48 -11.99 -8.65
C LEU A 171 -7.34 -12.69 -9.36
N THR A 172 -6.10 -12.28 -9.10
CA THR A 172 -4.93 -12.86 -9.75
C THR A 172 -3.83 -13.10 -8.74
N ALA A 173 -3.38 -14.34 -8.65
CA ALA A 173 -2.20 -14.74 -7.90
C ALA A 173 -1.07 -15.10 -8.87
N THR A 174 0.05 -14.38 -8.80
CA THR A 174 1.22 -14.61 -9.63
C THR A 174 2.38 -15.07 -8.75
N PHE A 175 2.99 -16.18 -9.11
CA PHE A 175 4.14 -16.76 -8.43
C PHE A 175 5.32 -16.73 -9.40
N SER A 176 6.33 -15.93 -9.11
CA SER A 176 7.52 -15.78 -9.96
C SER A 176 8.79 -16.18 -9.21
N ALA A 177 9.60 -17.02 -9.83
CA ALA A 177 10.90 -17.40 -9.30
C ALA A 177 11.88 -16.24 -9.45
N ASP A 178 12.50 -15.82 -8.34
CA ASP A 178 13.53 -14.80 -8.28
C ASP A 178 14.87 -15.47 -7.89
N ALA A 179 15.71 -15.72 -8.89
CA ALA A 179 17.00 -16.38 -8.69
C ALA A 179 18.01 -15.50 -7.96
N ASP A 180 17.86 -14.18 -7.98
CA ASP A 180 18.78 -13.26 -7.28
C ASP A 180 18.61 -13.35 -5.76
N SER A 181 17.39 -13.52 -5.30
CA SER A 181 17.07 -13.65 -3.86
C SER A 181 16.86 -15.10 -3.42
N ALA A 182 16.98 -16.09 -4.33
CA ALA A 182 16.62 -17.49 -4.12
C ALA A 182 15.23 -17.64 -3.45
N ALA A 183 14.27 -16.87 -3.92
CA ALA A 183 12.92 -16.79 -3.35
C ALA A 183 11.85 -16.85 -4.43
N VAL A 184 10.63 -17.21 -4.04
CA VAL A 184 9.44 -17.06 -4.90
C VAL A 184 8.73 -15.79 -4.49
N ARG A 185 8.59 -14.87 -5.42
CA ARG A 185 7.78 -13.67 -5.27
C ARG A 185 6.33 -14.01 -5.60
N MET A 186 5.45 -13.73 -4.66
CA MET A 186 4.01 -13.96 -4.78
C MET A 186 3.29 -12.62 -4.82
N ASN A 187 2.59 -12.33 -5.89
CA ASN A 187 1.78 -11.14 -6.06
C ASN A 187 0.31 -11.52 -6.07
N PHE A 188 -0.47 -10.96 -5.17
CA PHE A 188 -1.91 -11.18 -5.06
C PHE A 188 -2.64 -9.88 -5.38
N VAL A 189 -3.43 -9.91 -6.44
CA VAL A 189 -4.22 -8.75 -6.88
C VAL A 189 -5.68 -8.97 -6.47
N ASN A 190 -6.23 -8.00 -5.73
CA ASN A 190 -7.62 -7.98 -5.26
C ASN A 190 -8.00 -9.13 -4.32
N PHE A 191 -7.05 -9.66 -3.54
CA PHE A 191 -7.35 -10.69 -2.53
C PHE A 191 -7.80 -10.06 -1.20
N ASP A 192 -6.93 -9.40 -0.44
CA ASP A 192 -7.29 -8.84 0.87
C ASP A 192 -8.06 -7.54 0.78
N SER A 193 -7.72 -6.74 -0.21
CA SER A 193 -8.35 -5.47 -0.54
C SER A 193 -8.28 -5.25 -2.04
N LEU A 194 -8.98 -4.24 -2.54
CA LEU A 194 -8.80 -3.79 -3.91
C LEU A 194 -7.40 -3.18 -4.08
N GLY A 195 -6.48 -3.96 -4.61
CA GLY A 195 -5.07 -3.58 -4.76
C GLY A 195 -4.15 -4.80 -4.91
N THR A 196 -2.86 -4.58 -4.75
CA THR A 196 -1.83 -5.63 -4.87
C THR A 196 -1.13 -5.82 -3.55
N ALA A 197 -1.04 -7.07 -3.10
CA ALA A 197 -0.21 -7.51 -1.98
C ALA A 197 0.94 -8.36 -2.51
N THR A 198 2.16 -8.09 -2.07
CA THR A 198 3.36 -8.85 -2.47
C THR A 198 3.96 -9.54 -1.26
N LYS A 199 4.32 -10.81 -1.42
CA LYS A 199 5.02 -11.63 -0.43
C LYS A 199 6.20 -12.32 -1.10
N ASN A 200 7.31 -12.48 -0.37
CA ASN A 200 8.49 -13.23 -0.82
C ASN A 200 8.68 -14.42 0.10
N VAL A 201 8.82 -15.60 -0.48
CA VAL A 201 9.03 -16.85 0.27
C VAL A 201 10.34 -17.47 -0.18
N PRO A 202 11.32 -17.66 0.73
CA PRO A 202 12.57 -18.33 0.40
C PRO A 202 12.34 -19.74 -0.17
N ALA A 203 13.15 -20.16 -1.12
CA ALA A 203 13.05 -21.49 -1.73
C ALA A 203 13.04 -22.63 -0.70
N ALA A 204 13.82 -22.50 0.37
CA ALA A 204 13.88 -23.48 1.47
C ALA A 204 12.55 -23.63 2.26
N GLN A 205 11.65 -22.67 2.15
CA GLN A 205 10.34 -22.71 2.82
C GLN A 205 9.22 -23.21 1.90
N LEU A 206 9.50 -23.54 0.65
CA LEU A 206 8.52 -24.10 -0.28
C LEU A 206 8.29 -25.58 0.04
N ASN A 207 7.41 -25.83 0.98
CA ASN A 207 7.01 -27.16 1.46
C ASN A 207 5.48 -27.29 1.50
N ASP A 208 5.00 -28.48 1.80
CA ASP A 208 3.56 -28.80 1.84
C ASP A 208 2.78 -27.89 2.79
N ALA A 209 3.35 -27.52 3.95
CA ALA A 209 2.69 -26.61 4.88
C ALA A 209 2.53 -25.20 4.30
N THR A 210 3.51 -24.73 3.55
CA THR A 210 3.46 -23.47 2.83
C THR A 210 2.43 -23.52 1.70
N PHE A 211 2.36 -24.62 0.97
CA PHE A 211 1.36 -24.81 -0.09
C PHE A 211 -0.06 -24.86 0.47
N ASP A 212 -0.27 -25.53 1.60
CA ASP A 212 -1.56 -25.54 2.30
C ASP A 212 -1.97 -24.12 2.75
N ALA A 213 -1.03 -23.36 3.34
CA ALA A 213 -1.26 -21.97 3.72
C ALA A 213 -1.62 -21.08 2.50
N ILE A 214 -0.93 -21.27 1.35
CA ILE A 214 -1.27 -20.59 0.10
C ILE A 214 -2.69 -20.97 -0.34
N GLY A 215 -3.04 -22.25 -0.30
CA GLY A 215 -4.37 -22.74 -0.67
C GLY A 215 -5.47 -22.12 0.20
N ARG A 216 -5.31 -22.10 1.52
CA ARG A 216 -6.26 -21.47 2.46
C ARG A 216 -6.38 -19.96 2.22
N TYR A 217 -5.27 -19.29 1.96
CA TYR A 217 -5.29 -17.87 1.62
C TYR A 217 -6.04 -17.59 0.31
N LEU A 218 -5.78 -18.38 -0.75
CA LEU A 218 -6.50 -18.27 -2.02
C LEU A 218 -8.00 -18.49 -1.85
N MET A 219 -8.39 -19.37 -0.93
CA MET A 219 -9.78 -19.64 -0.57
C MET A 219 -10.36 -18.67 0.45
N ARG A 220 -9.59 -17.68 0.88
CA ARG A 220 -10.03 -16.69 1.90
C ARG A 220 -10.47 -17.36 3.22
N GLU A 221 -9.86 -18.46 3.58
CA GLU A 221 -10.04 -19.09 4.90
C GLU A 221 -9.14 -18.43 5.94
N GLU A 222 -7.97 -17.98 5.50
CA GLU A 222 -7.03 -17.20 6.28
C GLU A 222 -6.80 -15.84 5.63
N SER A 223 -6.86 -14.78 6.43
CA SER A 223 -6.63 -13.40 5.96
C SER A 223 -5.15 -13.02 5.92
N ASN A 224 -4.27 -13.77 6.60
CA ASN A 224 -2.84 -13.48 6.69
C ASN A 224 -2.04 -14.65 6.15
N LEU A 225 -1.61 -14.55 4.91
CA LEU A 225 -0.62 -15.46 4.35
C LEU A 225 0.73 -15.16 5.03
N PHE A 226 1.24 -16.14 5.77
CA PHE A 226 2.44 -16.01 6.59
C PHE A 226 2.34 -14.78 7.52
N GLN A 227 1.85 -15.00 8.74
CA GLN A 227 2.13 -14.04 9.80
C GLN A 227 3.66 -13.92 9.84
N GLU A 228 4.18 -12.82 9.28
CA GLU A 228 5.56 -12.45 9.58
C GLU A 228 5.65 -12.53 11.09
N ALA A 229 6.49 -13.42 11.58
CA ALA A 229 6.82 -13.44 12.99
C ALA A 229 7.52 -12.11 13.27
N LEU A 230 6.70 -11.08 13.52
CA LEU A 230 7.18 -9.79 13.97
C LEU A 230 8.11 -10.08 15.12
N SER A 231 9.39 -9.74 14.98
CA SER A 231 10.38 -9.98 16.04
C SER A 231 9.78 -9.49 17.35
N ASP A 232 9.99 -10.22 18.43
CA ASP A 232 9.39 -9.86 19.73
C ASP A 232 9.76 -8.43 20.14
N SER A 233 10.91 -7.93 19.71
CA SER A 233 11.31 -6.54 19.85
C SER A 233 10.38 -5.56 19.12
N PHE A 234 9.97 -5.86 17.90
CA PHE A 234 9.04 -5.02 17.13
C PHE A 234 7.60 -5.10 17.69
N ARG A 235 7.17 -6.30 18.15
CA ARG A 235 5.90 -6.45 18.87
C ARG A 235 5.88 -5.64 20.16
N ALA A 236 7.00 -5.63 20.91
CA ALA A 236 7.14 -4.80 22.11
C ALA A 236 7.08 -3.31 21.78
N GLN A 237 7.76 -2.85 20.74
CA GLN A 237 7.69 -1.45 20.28
C GLN A 237 6.28 -1.04 19.85
N LEU A 238 5.56 -1.88 19.12
CA LEU A 238 4.17 -1.61 18.73
C LEU A 238 3.25 -1.54 19.96
N ARG A 239 3.39 -2.45 20.93
CA ARG A 239 2.62 -2.41 22.18
C ARG A 239 2.89 -1.13 22.96
N THR A 240 4.15 -0.73 23.08
CA THR A 240 4.54 0.53 23.75
C THR A 240 3.94 1.75 23.04
N LYS A 241 3.97 1.78 21.71
CA LYS A 241 3.40 2.87 20.91
C LYS A 241 1.88 2.96 21.06
N VAL A 242 1.19 1.82 21.01
CA VAL A 242 -0.26 1.75 21.23
C VAL A 242 -0.64 2.20 22.64
N GLN A 243 0.14 1.80 23.65
CA GLN A 243 -0.07 2.25 25.03
C GLN A 243 0.14 3.76 25.18
N GLN A 244 1.19 4.32 24.57
CA GLN A 244 1.45 5.75 24.56
C GLN A 244 0.30 6.52 23.90
N ASP A 245 -0.20 6.06 22.77
CA ASP A 245 -1.34 6.67 22.07
C ASP A 245 -2.63 6.59 22.90
N GLN A 246 -2.87 5.48 23.61
CA GLN A 246 -4.01 5.35 24.52
C GLN A 246 -3.91 6.31 25.72
N ILE A 247 -2.72 6.44 26.30
CA ILE A 247 -2.45 7.38 27.38
C ILE A 247 -2.68 8.80 26.88
N LYS A 248 -2.14 9.17 25.72
CA LYS A 248 -2.31 10.47 25.10
C LYS A 248 -3.79 10.81 24.88
N ARG A 249 -4.56 9.90 24.29
CA ARG A 249 -6.02 10.07 24.10
C ARG A 249 -6.78 10.24 25.41
N ARG A 250 -6.41 9.51 26.47
CA ARG A 250 -6.99 9.68 27.81
C ARG A 250 -6.66 11.04 28.42
N TRP A 251 -5.44 11.53 28.21
CA TRP A 251 -5.04 12.87 28.65
C TRP A 251 -5.78 13.96 27.89
N GLU A 252 -5.87 13.86 26.58
CA GLU A 252 -6.61 14.80 25.73
C GLU A 252 -8.10 14.85 26.11
N SER A 253 -8.71 13.70 26.39
CA SER A 253 -10.10 13.63 26.83
C SER A 253 -10.30 14.26 28.21
N LYS A 254 -9.36 14.08 29.16
CA LYS A 254 -9.41 14.72 30.48
C LYS A 254 -9.25 16.23 30.37
N ILE A 255 -8.29 16.71 29.59
CA ILE A 255 -8.09 18.17 29.38
C ILE A 255 -9.32 18.77 28.71
N GLY A 256 -9.89 18.12 27.71
CA GLY A 256 -11.11 18.59 27.07
C GLY A 256 -12.34 18.62 28.02
N ALA A 257 -12.43 17.66 28.94
CA ALA A 257 -13.47 17.66 29.97
C ALA A 257 -13.28 18.78 31.01
N GLN A 258 -12.03 19.03 31.45
CA GLN A 258 -11.70 20.12 32.34
C GLN A 258 -12.00 21.50 31.72
N GLN A 259 -11.57 21.71 30.47
CA GLN A 259 -11.86 22.97 29.77
C GLN A 259 -13.35 23.22 29.57
N LYS A 260 -14.14 22.16 29.29
CA LYS A 260 -15.60 22.28 29.24
C LYS A 260 -16.21 22.65 30.60
N ALA A 261 -15.73 22.03 31.68
CA ALA A 261 -16.20 22.33 33.02
C ALA A 261 -15.85 23.75 33.45
N GLU A 262 -14.65 24.23 33.15
CA GLU A 262 -14.26 25.64 33.40
C GLU A 262 -15.12 26.63 32.58
N LEU A 263 -15.36 26.34 31.31
CA LEU A 263 -16.23 27.16 30.46
C LEU A 263 -17.67 27.20 30.95
N GLU A 264 -18.19 26.11 31.49
CA GLU A 264 -19.50 26.05 32.09
C GLU A 264 -19.55 26.82 33.43
N GLN A 265 -18.50 26.73 34.24
CA GLN A 265 -18.40 27.53 35.46
C GLN A 265 -18.36 29.03 35.18
N LEU A 266 -17.50 29.46 34.23
CA LEU A 266 -17.44 30.86 33.78
C LEU A 266 -18.79 31.36 33.24
N LYS A 267 -19.51 30.55 32.48
CA LYS A 267 -20.85 30.89 31.99
C LYS A 267 -21.86 31.02 33.13
N ARG A 268 -21.79 30.16 34.16
CA ARG A 268 -22.64 30.25 35.36
C ARG A 268 -22.34 31.50 36.17
N GLU A 269 -21.08 31.83 36.38
CA GLU A 269 -20.66 33.05 37.10
C GLU A 269 -21.10 34.32 36.36
N GLN A 270 -20.92 34.37 35.03
CA GLN A 270 -21.40 35.48 34.19
C GLN A 270 -22.94 35.62 34.21
N SER A 271 -23.66 34.51 34.31
CA SER A 271 -25.14 34.56 34.42
C SER A 271 -25.63 35.00 35.78
N LEU A 272 -24.86 34.79 36.85
CA LEU A 272 -25.16 35.24 38.21
C LEU A 272 -24.82 36.72 38.39
N THR A 273 -23.71 37.21 37.84
CA THR A 273 -23.31 38.63 37.92
C THR A 273 -24.15 39.53 37.01
N GLY A 274 -24.73 39.02 35.92
CA GLY A 274 -25.61 39.76 35.03
C GLY A 274 -26.98 40.16 35.65
N ARG A 275 -27.36 39.60 36.82
CA ARG A 275 -28.60 39.95 37.48
C ARG A 275 -28.52 41.17 38.41
N PHE A 276 -27.33 41.72 38.66
CA PHE A 276 -27.13 42.85 39.60
C PHE A 276 -26.43 44.08 39.02
N ALA A 277 -26.19 44.16 37.71
CA ALA A 277 -25.59 45.38 37.13
C ALA A 277 -26.62 46.22 36.40
N LYS A 278 -27.03 47.35 37.00
CA LYS A 278 -27.62 48.49 36.28
C LYS A 278 -26.56 49.12 35.40
N PRO A 279 -26.91 49.59 34.19
CA PRO A 279 -25.93 50.12 33.26
C PRO A 279 -25.54 51.55 33.68
N THR A 280 -24.27 51.79 34.02
CA THR A 280 -23.64 53.09 33.94
C THR A 280 -22.67 53.13 32.76
N VAL A 281 -23.03 53.96 31.81
CA VAL A 281 -22.24 54.36 30.64
C VAL A 281 -20.97 55.08 31.11
N LYS A 282 -19.78 54.65 30.63
CA LYS A 282 -18.68 55.55 30.21
C LYS A 282 -17.58 54.79 29.45
N ALA A 283 -17.24 55.39 28.40
CA ALA A 283 -16.27 55.32 27.33
C ALA A 283 -14.83 54.81 27.65
N GLU A 284 -14.32 54.19 26.60
CA GLU A 284 -12.92 54.17 26.10
C GLU A 284 -11.78 53.67 26.98
N ALA A 285 -11.27 52.49 26.61
CA ALA A 285 -9.84 52.24 26.51
C ALA A 285 -9.55 50.97 25.66
N LYS A 286 -8.74 51.11 24.64
CA LYS A 286 -8.22 50.01 23.81
C LYS A 286 -7.42 49.02 24.66
N PRO A 287 -7.59 47.72 24.54
CA PRO A 287 -6.60 46.78 25.08
C PRO A 287 -5.47 46.53 24.09
N ALA A 288 -4.26 46.63 24.60
CA ALA A 288 -3.03 46.23 23.96
C ALA A 288 -3.01 44.74 23.61
N ALA A 289 -2.42 44.43 22.47
CA ALA A 289 -2.24 43.09 21.93
C ALA A 289 -1.52 42.15 22.92
N GLY A 290 -2.23 41.17 23.42
CA GLY A 290 -1.65 40.05 24.20
C GLY A 290 -1.00 39.04 23.27
N ALA A 291 0.29 38.83 23.46
CA ALA A 291 1.06 37.81 22.76
C ALA A 291 0.45 36.41 22.90
N SER A 292 0.26 35.74 21.78
CA SER A 292 -0.28 34.38 21.69
C SER A 292 0.60 33.40 22.49
N TRP A 293 0.00 32.52 23.28
CA TRP A 293 0.65 31.45 24.04
C TRP A 293 1.51 30.51 23.17
N LEU A 294 1.26 30.49 21.85
CA LEU A 294 2.06 29.74 20.86
C LEU A 294 3.52 30.22 20.76
N ASP A 295 3.83 31.45 21.14
CA ASP A 295 5.22 31.96 21.12
C ASP A 295 6.04 31.53 22.37
N ARG A 296 5.37 31.07 23.43
CA ARG A 296 6.07 30.53 24.61
C ARG A 296 6.55 29.09 24.45
N ILE A 297 5.98 28.32 23.54
CA ILE A 297 6.38 26.91 23.33
C ILE A 297 7.59 26.79 22.40
N LYS A 298 7.83 27.76 21.51
CA LYS A 298 9.01 27.76 20.62
C LYS A 298 10.35 27.96 21.32
N GLY A 299 10.34 28.43 22.55
CA GLY A 299 11.55 28.65 23.36
C GLY A 299 12.06 27.41 24.12
N LEU A 300 11.28 26.33 24.20
CA LEU A 300 11.60 25.14 25.01
C LEU A 300 12.17 23.94 24.20
N VAL A 301 12.28 24.06 22.89
CA VAL A 301 12.80 22.96 22.01
C VAL A 301 14.22 23.24 21.51
N LYS A 302 14.91 24.27 22.04
CA LYS A 302 16.34 24.48 21.76
C LYS A 302 17.13 24.50 23.11
N LYS A 303 17.31 23.33 23.65
CA LYS A 303 18.48 22.98 24.47
C LYS A 303 18.74 21.50 24.38
#